data_4539bca6e3b782a3498b9da04833d318
#
_entry.id   4539bca6e3b782a3498b9da04833d318
#
_cell.length_a   1.000
_cell.length_b   1.000
_cell.length_c   1.000
_cell.angle_alpha   90.00
_cell.angle_beta   90.00
_cell.angle_gamma   90.00
#
_symmetry.space_group_name_H-M   'P 1'
#
loop_
_entity.id
_entity.type
_entity.pdbx_description
1 polymer ?
#
loop_
_entity_poly.entity_id
_entity_poly.type
_entity_poly.pdbx_seq_one_letter_code
_entity_poly.pdbx_strand_id
1 'polypeptide(L)'
;MRSLADRNGVKAVSKAGLILAISGHERAASWSTISSVVAGVAASGDGEMFVLALDVDDGDTSRLITVAETERIWPELTTMLSVGLPAIGPFEHWGAALADKPCVVTLYERPAPAATS
;
A
#
# COMPACT_ATOMS: atom_id res chain seq x y z
N MET A 1 -21.97 14.26 -3.71
CA MET A 1 -21.34 13.28 -2.81
C MET A 1 -20.65 12.20 -3.62
N ARG A 2 -19.42 11.88 -3.28
CA ARG A 2 -18.71 10.83 -3.98
C ARG A 2 -19.24 9.46 -3.61
N SER A 3 -19.39 8.60 -4.58
CA SER A 3 -19.75 7.23 -4.31
C SER A 3 -18.48 6.47 -3.89
N LEU A 4 -18.66 5.32 -3.24
CA LEU A 4 -17.53 4.49 -2.86
C LEU A 4 -16.74 4.02 -4.08
N ALA A 5 -17.37 3.92 -5.24
CA ALA A 5 -16.70 3.52 -6.48
C ALA A 5 -15.67 4.53 -6.96
N ASP A 6 -15.77 5.77 -6.51
CA ASP A 6 -14.83 6.82 -6.91
C ASP A 6 -13.57 6.88 -6.04
N ARG A 7 -13.54 6.07 -4.99
CA ARG A 7 -12.38 6.06 -4.11
C ARG A 7 -11.26 5.22 -4.71
N ASN A 8 -10.03 5.72 -4.58
CA ASN A 8 -8.87 4.94 -4.98
C ASN A 8 -8.63 3.84 -3.95
N GLY A 9 -8.32 2.66 -4.43
CA GLY A 9 -8.06 1.55 -3.54
C GLY A 9 -7.48 0.36 -4.29
N VAL A 10 -7.27 -0.74 -3.57
CA VAL A 10 -6.77 -1.99 -4.13
C VAL A 10 -7.93 -2.96 -4.20
N LYS A 11 -8.22 -3.47 -5.38
CA LYS A 11 -9.30 -4.44 -5.59
C LYS A 11 -8.83 -5.88 -5.49
N ALA A 12 -7.61 -6.15 -5.94
CA ALA A 12 -7.07 -7.49 -5.93
C ALA A 12 -5.55 -7.42 -5.89
N VAL A 13 -4.94 -8.51 -5.46
CA VAL A 13 -3.48 -8.61 -5.39
C VAL A 13 -3.08 -10.01 -5.78
N SER A 14 -1.93 -10.11 -6.48
CA SER A 14 -1.40 -11.39 -6.92
C SER A 14 0.12 -11.31 -6.97
N LYS A 15 0.76 -12.40 -7.36
CA LYS A 15 2.20 -12.42 -7.53
C LYS A 15 2.66 -11.45 -8.63
N ALA A 16 1.79 -11.18 -9.59
CA ALA A 16 2.11 -10.28 -10.70
C ALA A 16 1.99 -8.81 -10.33
N GLY A 17 1.19 -8.49 -9.32
CA GLY A 17 0.98 -7.10 -8.93
C GLY A 17 -0.40 -6.88 -8.35
N LEU A 18 -0.91 -5.68 -8.57
CA LEU A 18 -2.17 -5.22 -8.00
C LEU A 18 -3.17 -4.90 -9.08
N ILE A 19 -4.44 -5.04 -8.75
CA ILE A 19 -5.51 -4.42 -9.51
C ILE A 19 -6.02 -3.26 -8.68
N LEU A 20 -5.89 -2.07 -9.21
CA LEU A 20 -6.27 -0.85 -8.52
C LEU A 20 -7.62 -0.35 -9.02
N ALA A 21 -8.38 0.25 -8.11
CA ALA A 21 -9.56 1.01 -8.46
C ALA A 21 -9.19 2.49 -8.37
N ILE A 22 -9.22 3.17 -9.50
CA ILE A 22 -8.86 4.59 -9.56
C ILE A 22 -9.99 5.32 -10.25
N SER A 23 -10.68 6.19 -9.51
CA SER A 23 -11.80 6.97 -10.01
C SER A 23 -12.84 6.11 -10.74
N GLY A 24 -13.13 4.93 -10.17
CA GLY A 24 -14.13 4.03 -10.72
C GLY A 24 -13.63 3.11 -11.82
N HIS A 25 -12.35 3.19 -12.18
CA HIS A 25 -11.76 2.35 -13.23
C HIS A 25 -10.74 1.39 -12.63
N GLU A 26 -10.69 0.18 -13.18
CA GLU A 26 -9.69 -0.80 -12.75
C GLU A 26 -8.43 -0.66 -13.58
N ARG A 27 -7.28 -0.73 -12.93
CA ARG A 27 -5.99 -0.66 -13.60
C ARG A 27 -5.05 -1.68 -12.98
N ALA A 28 -4.35 -2.41 -13.83
CA ALA A 28 -3.33 -3.33 -13.39
C ALA A 28 -2.03 -2.56 -13.11
N ALA A 29 -1.38 -2.89 -12.01
CA ALA A 29 -0.11 -2.28 -11.64
C ALA A 29 0.83 -3.36 -11.17
N SER A 30 1.96 -3.53 -11.84
CA SER A 30 2.95 -4.51 -11.43
C SER A 30 3.67 -4.00 -10.17
N TRP A 31 4.31 -4.91 -9.43
CA TRP A 31 5.05 -4.52 -8.23
C TRP A 31 6.14 -3.50 -8.53
N SER A 32 6.71 -3.54 -9.73
CA SER A 32 7.76 -2.61 -10.12
C SER A 32 7.28 -1.17 -10.25
N THR A 33 5.98 -0.93 -10.36
CA THR A 33 5.44 0.42 -10.44
C THR A 33 5.27 1.07 -9.08
N ILE A 34 5.42 0.30 -8.00
CA ILE A 34 5.29 0.84 -6.66
C ILE A 34 6.61 1.52 -6.28
N SER A 35 6.55 2.82 -5.99
CA SER A 35 7.73 3.58 -5.62
C SER A 35 7.96 3.63 -4.12
N SER A 36 6.90 3.54 -3.32
CA SER A 36 7.05 3.49 -1.87
C SER A 36 5.86 2.82 -1.22
N VAL A 37 6.09 2.25 -0.04
CA VAL A 37 5.06 1.70 0.82
C VAL A 37 5.33 2.20 2.22
N VAL A 38 4.35 2.87 2.80
CA VAL A 38 4.45 3.43 4.14
C VAL A 38 3.34 2.83 5.00
N ALA A 39 3.68 2.42 6.19
CA ALA A 39 2.70 1.91 7.14
C ALA A 39 2.56 2.87 8.30
N GLY A 40 1.36 2.98 8.82
CA GLY A 40 1.10 3.85 9.96
C GLY A 40 -0.09 3.37 10.75
N VAL A 41 -0.42 4.11 11.77
CA VAL A 41 -1.57 3.86 12.62
C VAL A 41 -2.47 5.08 12.56
N ALA A 42 -3.73 4.87 12.24
CA ALA A 42 -4.71 5.94 12.17
C ALA A 42 -5.75 5.78 13.27
N ALA A 43 -6.20 6.88 13.81
CA ALA A 43 -7.27 6.85 14.80
C ALA A 43 -8.58 6.49 14.11
N SER A 44 -9.35 5.63 14.76
CA SER A 44 -10.69 5.30 14.31
C SER A 44 -11.60 5.44 15.53
N GLY A 45 -12.92 5.45 15.31
CA GLY A 45 -13.87 5.74 16.38
C GLY A 45 -13.64 4.99 17.68
N ASP A 46 -13.28 3.70 17.59
CA ASP A 46 -13.10 2.84 18.75
C ASP A 46 -11.66 2.55 19.10
N GLY A 47 -10.71 3.22 18.46
CA GLY A 47 -9.30 2.94 18.73
C GLY A 47 -8.43 3.27 17.53
N GLU A 48 -7.43 2.42 17.32
CA GLU A 48 -6.45 2.63 16.27
C GLU A 48 -6.48 1.48 15.27
N MET A 49 -6.14 1.77 14.02
CA MET A 49 -6.05 0.74 13.01
C MET A 49 -4.80 0.97 12.17
N PHE A 50 -4.27 -0.10 11.61
CA PHE A 50 -3.16 -0.01 10.68
C PHE A 50 -3.63 0.51 9.33
N VAL A 51 -2.78 1.30 8.69
CA VAL A 51 -3.04 1.84 7.36
C VAL A 51 -1.77 1.70 6.52
N LEU A 52 -1.94 1.31 5.28
CA LEU A 52 -0.85 1.30 4.31
C LEU A 52 -1.09 2.39 3.28
N ALA A 53 -0.04 3.08 2.92
CA ALA A 53 -0.06 4.06 1.83
C ALA A 53 0.92 3.58 0.77
N LEU A 54 0.40 3.36 -0.42
CA LEU A 54 1.18 2.87 -1.56
C LEU A 54 1.30 4.00 -2.57
N ASP A 55 2.52 4.32 -2.95
CA ASP A 55 2.75 5.32 -3.98
C ASP A 55 3.05 4.56 -5.27
N VAL A 56 2.16 4.69 -6.24
CA VAL A 56 2.21 3.91 -7.47
C VAL A 56 2.46 4.84 -8.65
N ASP A 57 3.48 4.54 -9.43
CA ASP A 57 3.77 5.30 -10.64
C ASP A 57 2.84 4.83 -11.76
N ASP A 58 2.20 5.80 -12.41
CA ASP A 58 1.30 5.54 -13.51
C ASP A 58 1.78 6.37 -14.70
N GLY A 59 2.90 5.95 -15.29
CA GLY A 59 3.49 6.69 -16.39
C GLY A 59 4.11 8.00 -15.90
N ASP A 60 3.51 9.09 -16.30
CA ASP A 60 4.03 10.43 -15.97
C ASP A 60 3.58 10.96 -14.60
N THR A 61 2.68 10.22 -13.94
CA THR A 61 2.15 10.65 -12.65
C THR A 61 2.32 9.56 -11.62
N SER A 62 2.29 9.97 -10.35
CA SER A 62 2.23 9.01 -9.26
C SER A 62 0.89 9.18 -8.54
N ARG A 63 0.39 8.08 -7.98
CA ARG A 63 -0.88 8.08 -7.27
C ARG A 63 -0.70 7.45 -5.91
N LEU A 64 -1.27 8.10 -4.91
CA LEU A 64 -1.24 7.59 -3.55
C LEU A 64 -2.51 6.78 -3.31
N ILE A 65 -2.31 5.52 -2.95
CA ILE A 65 -3.41 4.59 -2.66
C ILE A 65 -3.29 4.21 -1.19
N THR A 66 -4.36 4.40 -0.43
CA THR A 66 -4.36 4.02 0.98
C THR A 66 -5.29 2.84 1.20
N VAL A 67 -4.87 1.92 2.08
CA VAL A 67 -5.64 0.74 2.45
C VAL A 67 -5.62 0.62 3.96
N ALA A 68 -6.80 0.48 4.56
CA ALA A 68 -6.94 0.32 6.00
C ALA A 68 -7.09 -1.17 6.34
N GLU A 69 -6.70 -1.54 7.56
CA GLU A 69 -6.78 -2.94 7.97
C GLU A 69 -8.23 -3.44 8.04
N THR A 70 -9.20 -2.54 8.06
CA THR A 70 -10.62 -2.92 8.04
C THR A 70 -11.11 -3.31 6.66
N GLU A 71 -10.32 -3.05 5.62
CA GLU A 71 -10.73 -3.39 4.27
C GLU A 71 -10.53 -4.87 3.98
N ARG A 72 -11.41 -5.41 3.17
CA ARG A 72 -11.41 -6.83 2.87
C ARG A 72 -10.10 -7.32 2.25
N ILE A 73 -9.46 -6.46 1.46
CA ILE A 73 -8.23 -6.83 0.77
C ILE A 73 -7.02 -6.90 1.69
N TRP A 74 -7.12 -6.35 2.91
CA TRP A 74 -5.98 -6.23 3.82
C TRP A 74 -5.18 -7.52 4.04
N PRO A 75 -5.82 -8.65 4.40
CA PRO A 75 -5.04 -9.86 4.64
C PRO A 75 -4.26 -10.33 3.42
N GLU A 76 -4.89 -10.30 2.25
CA GLU A 76 -4.22 -10.69 1.02
C GLU A 76 -3.10 -9.73 0.66
N LEU A 77 -3.36 -8.44 0.80
CA LEU A 77 -2.38 -7.42 0.48
C LEU A 77 -1.13 -7.55 1.35
N THR A 78 -1.31 -7.67 2.67
CA THR A 78 -0.16 -7.78 3.58
C THR A 78 0.63 -9.06 3.35
N THR A 79 -0.05 -10.15 2.99
CA THR A 79 0.63 -11.39 2.65
C THR A 79 1.44 -11.25 1.36
N MET A 80 0.85 -10.64 0.35
CA MET A 80 1.49 -10.55 -0.96
C MET A 80 2.55 -9.45 -1.05
N LEU A 81 2.51 -8.46 -0.17
CA LEU A 81 3.52 -7.40 -0.16
C LEU A 81 4.93 -7.98 -0.02
N SER A 82 5.12 -8.92 0.90
CA SER A 82 6.43 -9.51 1.10
C SER A 82 6.84 -10.45 -0.04
N VAL A 83 5.87 -10.91 -0.81
CA VAL A 83 6.15 -11.72 -2.01
C VAL A 83 6.54 -10.83 -3.17
N GLY A 84 5.80 -9.76 -3.41
CA GLY A 84 6.06 -8.84 -4.51
C GLY A 84 7.20 -7.87 -4.24
N LEU A 85 7.37 -7.49 -2.97
CA LEU A 85 8.42 -6.59 -2.52
C LEU A 85 9.14 -7.22 -1.34
N PRO A 86 10.08 -8.14 -1.59
CA PRO A 86 10.70 -8.91 -0.51
C PRO A 86 11.40 -8.08 0.57
N ALA A 87 11.81 -6.86 0.24
CA ALA A 87 12.46 -5.99 1.22
C ALA A 87 11.53 -5.59 2.37
N ILE A 88 10.21 -5.71 2.18
CA ILE A 88 9.24 -5.29 3.21
C ILE A 88 9.25 -6.25 4.41
N GLY A 89 9.42 -7.52 4.16
CA GLY A 89 9.30 -8.50 5.24
C GLY A 89 7.85 -8.80 5.61
N PRO A 90 7.63 -9.78 6.49
CA PRO A 90 6.27 -10.21 6.84
C PRO A 90 5.56 -9.20 7.75
N PHE A 91 4.25 -9.16 7.62
CA PHE A 91 3.40 -8.27 8.40
C PHE A 91 3.62 -8.43 9.91
N GLU A 92 3.85 -9.66 10.39
CA GLU A 92 4.05 -9.90 11.82
C GLU A 92 5.17 -9.05 12.39
N HIS A 93 6.20 -8.80 11.61
CA HIS A 93 7.35 -8.03 12.07
C HIS A 93 7.03 -6.54 12.14
N TRP A 94 6.60 -5.95 11.03
CA TRP A 94 6.35 -4.51 11.06
C TRP A 94 5.05 -4.15 11.78
N GLY A 95 4.06 -5.04 11.74
CA GLY A 95 2.82 -4.84 12.48
C GLY A 95 3.05 -4.83 13.99
N ALA A 96 3.88 -5.77 14.48
CA ALA A 96 4.21 -5.81 15.90
C ALA A 96 4.98 -4.56 16.32
N ALA A 97 5.91 -4.08 15.48
CA ALA A 97 6.65 -2.87 15.78
C ALA A 97 5.75 -1.64 15.87
N LEU A 98 4.77 -1.54 14.97
CA LEU A 98 3.81 -0.44 14.99
C LEU A 98 2.86 -0.53 16.19
N ALA A 99 2.47 -1.74 16.58
CA ALA A 99 1.62 -1.92 17.75
C ALA A 99 2.33 -1.52 19.04
N ASP A 100 3.62 -1.82 19.11
CA ASP A 100 4.43 -1.48 20.28
C ASP A 100 4.67 0.03 20.37
N LYS A 101 4.97 0.65 19.23
CA LYS A 101 5.29 2.08 19.19
C LYS A 101 4.64 2.70 17.96
N PRO A 102 3.38 3.16 18.07
CA PRO A 102 2.67 3.72 16.94
C PRO A 102 3.42 4.89 16.31
N CYS A 103 3.68 4.79 15.03
CA CYS A 103 4.38 5.82 14.28
C CYS A 103 4.17 5.55 12.80
N VAL A 104 4.73 6.41 11.96
CA VAL A 104 4.72 6.21 10.52
C VAL A 104 6.07 5.63 10.12
N VAL A 105 6.06 4.50 9.41
CA VAL A 105 7.28 3.80 9.03
C VAL A 105 7.27 3.55 7.53
N THR A 106 8.37 3.88 6.87
CA THR A 106 8.55 3.55 5.47
C THR A 106 9.01 2.09 5.37
N LEU A 107 8.14 1.24 4.80
CA LEU A 107 8.44 -0.18 4.64
C LEU A 107 9.29 -0.44 3.40
N TYR A 108 9.09 0.36 2.37
CA TYR A 108 9.77 0.18 1.10
C TYR A 108 9.88 1.52 0.41
N GLU A 109 11.03 1.75 -0.19
CA GLU A 109 11.23 2.92 -1.03
C GLU A 109 12.11 2.48 -2.19
N ARG A 110 11.60 2.67 -3.41
CA ARG A 110 12.34 2.28 -4.59
C ARG A 110 13.61 3.13 -4.68
N PRO A 111 14.78 2.52 -4.88
CA PRO A 111 16.00 3.30 -5.01
C PRO A 111 15.87 4.30 -6.13
N ALA A 112 16.38 5.50 -5.91
CA ALA A 112 16.42 6.49 -6.97
C ALA A 112 17.23 5.93 -8.13
N PRO A 113 16.84 6.20 -9.37
CA PRO A 113 17.63 5.77 -10.50
C PRO A 113 19.03 6.35 -10.34
N ALA A 114 20.03 5.50 -10.63
CA ALA A 114 21.42 5.92 -10.53
C ALA A 114 21.54 7.29 -11.17
N ALA A 115 22.07 8.23 -10.39
CA ALA A 115 22.14 9.59 -10.87
C ALA A 115 22.88 9.63 -12.16
N THR A 116 22.16 9.70 -13.21
CA THR A 116 22.72 10.05 -14.47
C THR A 116 22.88 11.54 -14.41
N SER A 117 23.74 11.91 -13.67
CA SER A 117 24.07 13.30 -13.72
C SER A 117 24.89 13.54 -14.96
#